data_b2ee65bdd3e43c4ad380f680da2e32a5
#
_entry.id   b2ee65bdd3e43c4ad380f680da2e32a5
#
_cell.length_a   1.000
_cell.length_b   1.000
_cell.length_c   1.000
_cell.angle_alpha   90.00
_cell.angle_beta   90.00
_cell.angle_gamma   90.00
#
_symmetry.space_group_name_H-M   'P 1'
#
loop_
_entity.id
_entity.type
_entity.pdbx_description
1 polymer ?
#
loop_
_entity_poly.entity_id
_entity_poly.type
_entity_poly.pdbx_seq_one_letter_code
_entity_poly.pdbx_strand_id
1 'polypeptide(L)'
;MNKTFYITTPIYYVNDIPHIGHAYTTILADVISRYQMQIGNDCFFLTGVDEHGQKVQEAAKKRGVNPLQHCDEMAKRFTSLWQELHISNDDFIRTTEQRHQKVVKKTVSYTHLRAHETNV
;
A
#
# COMPACT_ATOMS: atom_id res chain seq x y z
N MET A 1 -6.07 -29.59 -4.26
CA MET A 1 -5.89 -28.69 -3.10
C MET A 1 -5.68 -27.27 -3.59
N ASN A 2 -6.46 -26.33 -3.07
CA ASN A 2 -6.28 -24.92 -3.39
C ASN A 2 -4.97 -24.41 -2.79
N LYS A 3 -4.17 -23.73 -3.58
CA LYS A 3 -2.97 -23.06 -3.10
C LYS A 3 -3.31 -21.63 -2.68
N THR A 4 -2.60 -21.10 -1.72
CA THR A 4 -2.66 -19.69 -1.37
C THR A 4 -1.75 -18.90 -2.31
N PHE A 5 -2.23 -17.74 -2.74
CA PHE A 5 -1.48 -16.83 -3.59
C PHE A 5 -1.59 -15.41 -3.02
N TYR A 6 -0.46 -14.80 -2.76
CA TYR A 6 -0.38 -13.45 -2.22
C TYR A 6 0.30 -12.52 -3.21
N ILE A 7 -0.34 -11.42 -3.55
CA ILE A 7 0.19 -10.42 -4.46
C ILE A 7 0.04 -9.01 -3.87
N THR A 8 1.08 -8.20 -4.05
CA THR A 8 1.07 -6.79 -3.66
C THR A 8 1.50 -5.90 -4.81
N THR A 9 1.01 -4.67 -4.81
CA THR A 9 1.65 -3.57 -5.54
C THR A 9 2.70 -2.91 -4.65
N PRO A 10 3.58 -2.05 -5.21
CA PRO A 10 4.24 -1.03 -4.40
C PRO A 10 3.20 -0.16 -3.69
N ILE A 11 3.55 0.37 -2.52
CA ILE A 11 2.75 1.42 -1.89
C ILE A 11 3.13 2.76 -2.53
N TYR A 12 2.14 3.48 -3.03
CA TYR A 12 2.36 4.70 -3.80
C TYR A 12 2.48 5.93 -2.91
N TYR A 13 3.40 6.82 -3.23
CA TYR A 13 3.50 8.11 -2.54
C TYR A 13 2.28 8.98 -2.83
N VAL A 14 1.78 9.65 -1.80
CA VAL A 14 0.60 10.53 -1.87
C VAL A 14 0.96 12.02 -2.04
N ASN A 15 2.12 12.31 -2.61
CA ASN A 15 2.52 13.69 -2.90
C ASN A 15 1.70 14.35 -4.00
N ASP A 16 1.07 13.58 -4.88
CA ASP A 16 0.23 14.04 -5.98
C ASP A 16 -0.92 13.06 -6.26
N ILE A 17 -1.82 13.44 -7.16
CA ILE A 17 -2.92 12.59 -7.62
C ILE A 17 -2.40 11.34 -8.34
N PRO A 18 -3.18 10.25 -8.35
CA PRO A 18 -2.79 9.05 -9.10
C PRO A 18 -2.68 9.34 -10.60
N HIS A 19 -1.74 8.68 -11.25
CA HIS A 19 -1.50 8.78 -12.68
C HIS A 19 -1.49 7.41 -13.37
N ILE A 20 -1.30 7.39 -14.69
CA ILE A 20 -1.37 6.18 -15.50
C ILE A 20 -0.33 5.11 -15.09
N GLY A 21 0.82 5.51 -14.57
CA GLY A 21 1.82 4.55 -14.06
C GLY A 21 1.31 3.76 -12.85
N HIS A 22 0.61 4.42 -11.94
CA HIS A 22 -0.07 3.76 -10.81
C HIS A 22 -1.16 2.81 -11.30
N ALA A 23 -1.97 3.25 -12.26
CA ALA A 23 -3.03 2.44 -12.84
C ALA A 23 -2.46 1.20 -13.54
N TYR A 24 -1.41 1.35 -14.34
CA TYR A 24 -0.75 0.24 -15.02
C TYR A 24 -0.30 -0.87 -14.06
N THR A 25 0.45 -0.51 -13.04
CA THR A 25 0.97 -1.46 -12.04
C THR A 25 -0.16 -2.16 -11.28
N THR A 26 -1.17 -1.42 -10.87
CA THR A 26 -2.30 -1.95 -10.11
C THR A 26 -3.18 -2.86 -10.97
N ILE A 27 -3.44 -2.50 -12.21
CA ILE A 27 -4.18 -3.34 -13.16
C ILE A 27 -3.41 -4.64 -13.45
N LEU A 28 -2.10 -4.58 -13.60
CA LEU A 28 -1.28 -5.78 -13.79
C LEU A 28 -1.43 -6.75 -12.61
N ALA A 29 -1.33 -6.25 -11.38
CA ALA A 29 -1.54 -7.07 -10.19
C ALA A 29 -2.97 -7.63 -10.12
N ASP A 30 -3.97 -6.83 -10.50
CA ASP A 30 -5.36 -7.24 -10.55
C ASP A 30 -5.61 -8.38 -11.54
N VAL A 31 -5.02 -8.29 -12.73
CA VAL A 31 -5.11 -9.35 -13.75
C VAL A 31 -4.51 -10.66 -13.22
N ILE A 32 -3.34 -10.60 -12.60
CA ILE A 32 -2.69 -11.78 -12.01
C ILE A 32 -3.56 -12.37 -10.89
N SER A 33 -4.08 -11.54 -10.01
CA SER A 33 -4.97 -11.96 -8.92
C SER A 33 -6.22 -12.67 -9.45
N ARG A 34 -6.88 -12.09 -10.44
CA ARG A 34 -8.07 -12.68 -11.08
C ARG A 34 -7.76 -14.01 -11.76
N TYR A 35 -6.62 -14.11 -12.44
CA TYR A 35 -6.18 -15.37 -13.03
C TYR A 35 -5.99 -16.45 -11.97
N GLN A 36 -5.33 -16.14 -10.86
CA GLN A 36 -5.13 -17.07 -9.76
C GLN A 36 -6.45 -17.55 -9.15
N MET A 37 -7.42 -16.66 -9.00
CA MET A 37 -8.76 -17.05 -8.54
C MET A 37 -9.48 -17.96 -9.55
N GLN A 38 -9.35 -17.67 -10.84
CA GLN A 38 -9.97 -18.50 -11.89
C GLN A 38 -9.46 -19.95 -11.91
N ILE A 39 -8.19 -20.15 -11.64
CA ILE A 39 -7.60 -21.50 -11.56
C ILE A 39 -7.81 -22.18 -10.20
N GLY A 40 -8.59 -21.55 -9.30
CA GLY A 40 -9.03 -22.16 -8.05
C GLY A 40 -8.11 -21.90 -6.86
N ASN A 41 -7.17 -20.97 -6.95
CA ASN A 41 -6.31 -20.59 -5.83
C ASN A 41 -7.00 -19.58 -4.89
N ASP A 42 -6.67 -19.67 -3.61
CA ASP A 42 -7.08 -18.69 -2.61
C ASP A 42 -6.12 -17.49 -2.66
N CYS A 43 -6.63 -16.35 -3.13
CA CYS A 43 -5.82 -15.18 -3.45
C CYS A 43 -6.06 -14.04 -2.46
N PHE A 44 -4.97 -13.43 -2.01
CA PHE A 44 -5.02 -12.17 -1.27
C PHE A 44 -4.21 -11.09 -2.01
N PHE A 45 -4.87 -10.00 -2.35
CA PHE A 45 -4.29 -8.88 -3.09
C PHE A 45 -4.28 -7.62 -2.22
N LEU A 46 -3.07 -7.14 -1.90
CA LEU A 46 -2.86 -5.93 -1.11
C LEU A 46 -2.28 -4.81 -1.97
N THR A 47 -2.87 -3.65 -1.88
CA THR A 47 -2.30 -2.38 -2.37
C THR A 47 -2.39 -1.32 -1.28
N GLY A 48 -1.85 -0.15 -1.52
CA GLY A 48 -1.89 0.91 -0.51
C GLY A 48 -1.08 2.13 -0.90
N VAL A 49 -0.87 3.00 0.08
CA VAL A 49 -0.16 4.27 -0.10
C VAL A 49 0.87 4.49 1.00
N ASP A 50 1.98 5.13 0.62
CA ASP A 50 3.00 5.62 1.55
C ASP A 50 2.73 7.09 1.85
N GLU A 51 2.41 7.35 3.11
CA GLU A 51 2.01 8.68 3.59
C GLU A 51 3.10 9.38 4.39
N HIS A 52 4.33 8.87 4.33
CA HIS A 52 5.48 9.44 5.02
C HIS A 52 6.45 10.08 4.01
N GLY A 53 7.28 10.98 4.53
CA GLY A 53 8.38 11.58 3.78
C GLY A 53 8.21 13.08 3.53
N GLN A 54 9.34 13.69 3.19
CA GLN A 54 9.44 15.13 2.99
C GLN A 54 8.56 15.64 1.84
N LYS A 55 8.48 14.90 0.76
CA LYS A 55 7.66 15.27 -0.42
C LYS A 55 6.18 15.42 -0.09
N VAL A 56 5.66 14.57 0.80
CA VAL A 56 4.27 14.67 1.26
C VAL A 56 4.06 15.93 2.09
N GLN A 57 4.99 16.25 2.98
CA GLN A 57 4.95 17.48 3.78
C GLN A 57 5.02 18.72 2.91
N GLU A 58 5.92 18.74 1.92
CA GLU A 58 6.05 19.85 0.97
C GLU A 58 4.77 20.02 0.12
N ALA A 59 4.16 18.94 -0.33
CA ALA A 59 2.91 18.98 -1.08
C ALA A 59 1.76 19.55 -0.24
N ALA A 60 1.65 19.13 1.02
CA ALA A 60 0.67 19.66 1.95
C ALA A 60 0.87 21.15 2.20
N LYS A 61 2.14 21.57 2.42
CA LYS A 61 2.50 22.98 2.61
C LYS A 61 2.15 23.84 1.41
N LYS A 62 2.43 23.39 0.19
CA LYS A 62 2.07 24.10 -1.05
C LYS A 62 0.56 24.30 -1.18
N ARG A 63 -0.23 23.35 -0.69
CA ARG A 63 -1.70 23.41 -0.68
C ARG A 63 -2.27 24.20 0.51
N GLY A 64 -1.44 24.56 1.48
CA GLY A 64 -1.89 25.25 2.70
C GLY A 64 -2.75 24.39 3.62
N VAL A 65 -2.58 23.06 3.59
CA VAL A 65 -3.33 22.12 4.41
C VAL A 65 -2.41 21.35 5.36
N ASN A 66 -3.00 20.76 6.40
CA ASN A 66 -2.29 19.86 7.30
C ASN A 66 -1.83 18.59 6.54
N PRO A 67 -0.63 18.04 6.81
CA PRO A 67 -0.15 16.82 6.15
C PRO A 67 -1.11 15.64 6.23
N LEU A 68 -1.75 15.41 7.37
CA LEU A 68 -2.72 14.31 7.50
C LEU A 68 -3.96 14.54 6.63
N GLN A 69 -4.47 15.76 6.59
CA GLN A 69 -5.58 16.12 5.70
C GLN A 69 -5.23 15.90 4.24
N HIS A 70 -4.01 16.30 3.82
CA HIS A 70 -3.51 16.02 2.48
C HIS A 70 -3.49 14.53 2.18
N CYS A 71 -2.97 13.71 3.10
CA CYS A 71 -2.92 12.26 2.97
C CYS A 71 -4.33 11.65 2.85
N ASP A 72 -5.27 12.10 3.66
CA ASP A 72 -6.66 11.62 3.62
C ASP A 72 -7.31 11.89 2.26
N GLU A 73 -7.12 13.08 1.73
CA GLU A 73 -7.66 13.46 0.42
C GLU A 73 -7.03 12.67 -0.72
N MET A 74 -5.69 12.49 -0.69
CA MET A 74 -4.99 11.73 -1.72
C MET A 74 -5.33 10.23 -1.66
N ALA A 75 -5.35 9.64 -0.47
CA ALA A 75 -5.76 8.24 -0.29
C ALA A 75 -7.17 7.99 -0.86
N LYS A 76 -8.08 8.93 -0.64
CA LYS A 76 -9.44 8.85 -1.21
C LYS A 76 -9.42 8.89 -2.74
N ARG A 77 -8.54 9.66 -3.36
CA ARG A 77 -8.41 9.69 -4.83
C ARG A 77 -7.90 8.35 -5.38
N PHE A 78 -6.92 7.73 -4.72
CA PHE A 78 -6.45 6.39 -5.07
C PHE A 78 -7.55 5.35 -4.93
N THR A 79 -8.25 5.30 -3.80
CA THR A 79 -9.32 4.32 -3.59
C THR A 79 -10.49 4.52 -4.55
N SER A 80 -10.86 5.76 -4.86
CA SER A 80 -11.90 6.05 -5.86
C SER A 80 -11.51 5.57 -7.25
N LEU A 81 -10.26 5.78 -7.66
CA LEU A 81 -9.76 5.29 -8.94
C LEU A 81 -9.78 3.75 -9.01
N TRP A 82 -9.37 3.07 -7.93
CA TRP A 82 -9.43 1.60 -7.88
C TRP A 82 -10.85 1.07 -7.95
N GLN A 83 -11.82 1.77 -7.38
CA GLN A 83 -13.25 1.44 -7.52
C GLN A 83 -13.73 1.62 -8.95
N GLU A 84 -13.39 2.73 -9.61
CA GLU A 84 -13.75 2.98 -11.01
C GLU A 84 -13.16 1.94 -11.96
N LEU A 85 -11.94 1.49 -11.70
CA LEU A 85 -11.25 0.46 -12.48
C LEU A 85 -11.63 -0.97 -12.07
N HIS A 86 -12.55 -1.14 -11.12
CA HIS A 86 -12.96 -2.45 -10.59
C HIS A 86 -11.79 -3.31 -10.11
N ILE A 87 -10.79 -2.71 -9.48
CA ILE A 87 -9.67 -3.44 -8.90
C ILE A 87 -10.16 -4.35 -7.78
N SER A 88 -9.72 -5.61 -7.81
CA SER A 88 -10.16 -6.66 -6.87
C SER A 88 -9.29 -6.79 -5.62
N ASN A 89 -8.68 -5.70 -5.15
CA ASN A 89 -7.86 -5.70 -3.95
C ASN A 89 -8.69 -6.07 -2.71
N ASP A 90 -8.13 -6.93 -1.88
CA ASP A 90 -8.74 -7.37 -0.63
C ASP A 90 -8.54 -6.34 0.49
N ASP A 91 -7.46 -5.60 0.44
CA ASP A 91 -7.14 -4.58 1.43
C ASP A 91 -6.42 -3.39 0.79
N PHE A 92 -6.50 -2.25 1.47
CA PHE A 92 -5.80 -1.02 1.13
C PHE A 92 -5.11 -0.50 2.38
N ILE A 93 -3.76 -0.58 2.42
CA ILE A 93 -2.98 -0.18 3.58
C ILE A 93 -2.51 1.27 3.45
N ARG A 94 -2.62 2.01 4.54
CA ARG A 94 -2.05 3.35 4.69
C ARG A 94 -0.95 3.30 5.75
N THR A 95 0.23 3.82 5.46
CA THR A 95 1.36 3.74 6.40
C THR A 95 1.15 4.54 7.68
N THR A 96 0.18 5.45 7.73
CA THR A 96 -0.22 6.18 8.94
C THR A 96 -1.16 5.38 9.85
N GLU A 97 -1.74 4.26 9.38
CA GLU A 97 -2.62 3.43 10.20
C GLU A 97 -1.87 2.76 11.36
N GLN A 98 -2.54 2.69 12.52
CA GLN A 98 -1.96 2.04 13.69
C GLN A 98 -1.59 0.58 13.45
N ARG A 99 -2.39 -0.15 12.67
CA ARG A 99 -2.12 -1.56 12.34
C ARG A 99 -0.78 -1.71 11.62
N HIS A 100 -0.47 -0.80 10.68
CA HIS A 100 0.81 -0.76 9.99
C HIS A 100 1.96 -0.43 10.95
N GLN A 101 1.81 0.65 11.72
CA GLN A 101 2.84 1.11 12.65
C GLN A 101 3.20 0.06 13.71
N LYS A 102 2.22 -0.67 14.23
CA LYS A 102 2.45 -1.76 15.19
C LYS A 102 3.31 -2.86 14.61
N VAL A 103 3.01 -3.28 13.38
CA VAL A 103 3.77 -4.34 12.69
C VAL A 103 5.20 -3.88 12.40
N VAL A 104 5.37 -2.65 11.89
CA VAL A 104 6.71 -2.08 11.62
C VAL A 104 7.54 -2.02 12.89
N LYS A 105 7.00 -1.49 13.99
CA LYS A 105 7.72 -1.41 15.27
C LYS A 105 8.13 -2.80 15.78
N LYS A 106 7.25 -3.77 15.69
CA LYS A 106 7.54 -5.16 16.09
C LYS A 106 8.62 -5.78 15.21
N THR A 107 8.56 -5.56 13.90
CA THR A 107 9.53 -6.09 12.94
C THR A 107 10.92 -5.49 13.16
N VAL A 108 11.01 -4.18 13.34
CA VAL A 108 12.27 -3.49 13.63
C VAL A 108 12.88 -3.97 14.95
N SER A 109 12.07 -4.08 16.01
CA SER A 109 12.51 -4.60 17.30
C SER A 109 13.06 -6.03 17.19
N TYR A 110 12.36 -6.90 16.47
CA TYR A 110 12.80 -8.27 16.21
C TYR A 110 14.11 -8.31 15.42
N THR A 111 14.25 -7.48 14.38
CA THR A 111 15.45 -7.40 13.56
C THR A 111 16.66 -6.95 14.37
N HIS A 112 16.50 -5.95 15.24
CA HIS A 112 17.57 -5.51 16.15
C HIS A 112 18.00 -6.59 17.13
N LEU A 113 17.07 -7.32 17.73
CA LEU A 113 17.37 -8.44 18.62
C LEU A 113 18.15 -9.54 17.89
N ARG A 114 17.75 -9.89 16.68
CA ARG A 114 18.47 -10.88 15.85
C ARG A 114 19.87 -10.41 15.46
N ALA A 115 20.06 -9.16 15.14
CA ALA A 115 21.36 -8.59 14.82
C ALA A 115 22.33 -8.70 16.02
N HIS A 116 21.85 -8.50 17.25
CA HIS A 116 22.63 -8.70 18.47
C HIS A 116 22.96 -10.18 18.72
N GLU A 117 22.03 -11.10 18.47
CA GLU A 117 22.26 -12.54 18.61
C GLU A 117 23.32 -13.08 17.65
N THR A 118 23.41 -12.55 16.44
CA THR A 118 24.36 -13.01 15.41
C THR A 118 25.78 -12.50 15.62
N ASN A 119 25.99 -11.54 16.50
CA ASN A 119 27.30 -10.95 16.83
C ASN A 119 27.98 -11.58 18.09
N VAL A 120 27.48 -12.69 18.55
CA VAL A 120 28.03 -13.39 19.70
C VAL A 120 29.11 -14.38 19.29
#